data_079fd9f13eaf6ef2fb2434d7f7aa6735
#
_entry.id   079fd9f13eaf6ef2fb2434d7f7aa6735
#
_cell.length_a   1.000
_cell.length_b   1.000
_cell.length_c   1.000
_cell.angle_alpha   90.00
_cell.angle_beta   90.00
_cell.angle_gamma   90.00
#
_symmetry.space_group_name_H-M   'P 1'
#
loop_
_entity.id
_entity.type
_entity.pdbx_description
1 polymer ?
#
loop_
_entity_poly.entity_id
_entity_poly.type
_entity_poly.pdbx_seq_one_letter_code
_entity_poly.pdbx_strand_id
1 'polypeptide(L)'
;MELDERKQKILQAIIRNYMETGEPVGSRTISKYSDLNLSSATIRNEMSDLEEMGYIVQPHTSAGRIPSDKGYRLYVDHILEEKNHEVQELKDLMIERSDKMEQVLKQVVKVLAANTNYATMVSAPTYHRNKLKFIQLSKVNATQILTVIMIEGNIVRNKVIDVTEELDQETVLKLNILLNSVLNGLSIEEINLAMIQNLKEQAGIHSELVGSVIAAVAEVIHSEDEVEIYTSGATNIFRYPELSDNGKASELISTFEEKQQLSDLVNQTLENSDSKGIQVYIGQETPIQSMKDCSVVTATYELGEGLQGTIGIIGPKRMDYENVLKTLKTLTEQLDEIYNRNKK
;
A
#
# COMPACT_ATOMS: atom_id res chain seq x y z
N MET A 1 -15.02 27.55 -25.30
CA MET A 1 -16.47 27.31 -25.29
C MET A 1 -16.66 26.00 -24.56
N GLU A 2 -17.09 26.06 -23.32
CA GLU A 2 -17.33 24.86 -22.53
C GLU A 2 -18.56 24.13 -23.07
N LEU A 3 -18.47 22.80 -23.12
CA LEU A 3 -19.63 21.96 -23.44
C LEU A 3 -20.59 21.98 -22.25
N ASP A 4 -21.89 22.08 -22.53
CA ASP A 4 -22.90 21.89 -21.50
C ASP A 4 -22.89 20.43 -20.98
N GLU A 5 -23.39 20.24 -19.77
CA GLU A 5 -23.39 18.94 -19.09
C GLU A 5 -24.05 17.81 -19.92
N ARG A 6 -25.07 18.18 -20.72
CA ARG A 6 -25.77 17.24 -21.59
C ARG A 6 -24.87 16.74 -22.74
N LYS A 7 -24.17 17.65 -23.42
CA LYS A 7 -23.24 17.33 -24.51
C LYS A 7 -22.06 16.53 -23.99
N GLN A 8 -21.56 16.86 -22.79
CA GLN A 8 -20.49 16.09 -22.13
C GLN A 8 -20.91 14.63 -21.89
N LYS A 9 -22.10 14.40 -21.28
CA LYS A 9 -22.62 13.03 -21.04
C LYS A 9 -22.83 12.24 -22.34
N ILE A 10 -23.32 12.88 -23.40
CA ILE A 10 -23.49 12.23 -24.70
C ILE A 10 -22.14 11.90 -25.31
N LEU A 11 -21.16 12.79 -25.27
CA LEU A 11 -19.81 12.54 -25.76
C LEU A 11 -19.14 11.39 -25.00
N GLN A 12 -19.25 11.37 -23.68
CA GLN A 12 -18.74 10.26 -22.85
C GLN A 12 -19.39 8.92 -23.22
N ALA A 13 -20.70 8.88 -23.43
CA ALA A 13 -21.42 7.68 -23.84
C ALA A 13 -20.98 7.20 -25.24
N ILE A 14 -20.73 8.11 -26.17
CA ILE A 14 -20.20 7.79 -27.51
C ILE A 14 -18.81 7.19 -27.37
N ILE A 15 -17.92 7.81 -26.62
CA ILE A 15 -16.53 7.35 -26.45
C ILE A 15 -16.51 5.97 -25.78
N ARG A 16 -17.23 5.76 -24.68
CA ARG A 16 -17.30 4.46 -23.99
C ARG A 16 -17.80 3.36 -24.91
N ASN A 17 -18.89 3.61 -25.65
CA ASN A 17 -19.43 2.60 -26.56
C ASN A 17 -18.45 2.28 -27.70
N TYR A 18 -17.78 3.29 -28.26
CA TYR A 18 -16.80 3.10 -29.30
C TYR A 18 -15.55 2.34 -28.79
N MET A 19 -15.10 2.63 -27.59
CA MET A 19 -13.97 1.88 -26.98
C MET A 19 -14.32 0.41 -26.72
N GLU A 20 -15.58 0.10 -26.42
CA GLU A 20 -16.03 -1.27 -26.17
C GLU A 20 -16.24 -2.07 -27.47
N THR A 21 -16.77 -1.42 -28.52
CA THR A 21 -17.23 -2.13 -29.72
C THR A 21 -16.33 -1.94 -30.95
N GLY A 22 -15.60 -0.82 -31.02
CA GLY A 22 -14.84 -0.41 -32.19
C GLY A 22 -15.74 0.05 -33.38
N GLU A 23 -17.06 0.12 -33.17
CA GLU A 23 -18.02 0.44 -34.22
C GLU A 23 -18.56 1.86 -34.11
N PRO A 24 -18.84 2.57 -35.24
CA PRO A 24 -19.45 3.90 -35.22
C PRO A 24 -20.79 3.92 -34.50
N VAL A 25 -20.97 4.85 -33.57
CA VAL A 25 -22.08 4.92 -32.61
C VAL A 25 -23.24 5.72 -33.18
N GLY A 26 -24.44 5.12 -33.17
CA GLY A 26 -25.68 5.78 -33.60
C GLY A 26 -26.48 6.37 -32.42
N SER A 27 -27.31 7.40 -32.71
CA SER A 27 -28.18 8.03 -31.67
C SER A 27 -29.14 7.03 -31.00
N ARG A 28 -29.57 5.99 -31.69
CA ARG A 28 -30.41 4.91 -31.14
C ARG A 28 -29.66 4.06 -30.14
N THR A 29 -28.37 3.86 -30.32
CA THR A 29 -27.51 3.13 -29.36
C THR A 29 -27.39 3.93 -28.08
N ILE A 30 -27.10 5.22 -28.19
CA ILE A 30 -26.94 6.12 -27.03
C ILE A 30 -28.27 6.29 -26.28
N SER A 31 -29.43 6.33 -26.97
CA SER A 31 -30.74 6.47 -26.30
C SER A 31 -31.13 5.30 -25.42
N LYS A 32 -30.42 4.17 -25.49
CA LYS A 32 -30.60 2.99 -24.62
C LYS A 32 -29.87 3.11 -23.29
N TYR A 33 -28.94 4.04 -23.16
CA TYR A 33 -28.27 4.31 -21.89
C TYR A 33 -29.26 4.99 -20.94
N SER A 34 -29.60 4.32 -19.85
CA SER A 34 -30.64 4.72 -18.89
C SER A 34 -30.43 6.08 -18.24
N ASP A 35 -29.17 6.51 -18.14
CA ASP A 35 -28.78 7.70 -17.40
C ASP A 35 -29.06 9.02 -18.15
N LEU A 36 -29.32 8.94 -19.46
CA LEU A 36 -29.50 10.14 -20.29
C LEU A 36 -30.97 10.60 -20.36
N ASN A 37 -31.93 9.69 -20.26
CA ASN A 37 -33.38 9.96 -20.35
C ASN A 37 -33.76 10.87 -21.55
N LEU A 38 -33.08 10.73 -22.69
CA LEU A 38 -33.26 11.56 -23.88
C LEU A 38 -33.79 10.74 -25.05
N SER A 39 -34.61 11.37 -25.90
CA SER A 39 -35.06 10.76 -27.15
C SER A 39 -33.92 10.63 -28.14
N SER A 40 -33.98 9.61 -29.03
CA SER A 40 -33.00 9.46 -30.10
C SER A 40 -32.92 10.66 -31.06
N ALA A 41 -34.03 11.45 -31.18
CA ALA A 41 -34.06 12.67 -31.95
C ALA A 41 -33.27 13.78 -31.30
N THR A 42 -33.43 13.95 -29.97
CA THR A 42 -32.65 14.92 -29.16
C THR A 42 -31.17 14.58 -29.22
N ILE A 43 -30.82 13.30 -28.98
CA ILE A 43 -29.43 12.84 -29.02
C ILE A 43 -28.83 13.11 -30.41
N ARG A 44 -29.59 12.89 -31.49
CA ARG A 44 -29.10 13.16 -32.84
C ARG A 44 -28.76 14.63 -33.08
N ASN A 45 -29.56 15.56 -32.55
CA ASN A 45 -29.28 16.99 -32.64
C ASN A 45 -27.99 17.33 -31.83
N GLU A 46 -27.86 16.83 -30.61
CA GLU A 46 -26.66 17.06 -29.81
C GLU A 46 -25.40 16.43 -30.46
N MET A 47 -25.54 15.28 -31.11
CA MET A 47 -24.45 14.68 -31.91
C MET A 47 -24.07 15.54 -33.10
N SER A 48 -25.04 16.23 -33.73
CA SER A 48 -24.76 17.16 -34.85
C SER A 48 -23.96 18.36 -34.36
N ASP A 49 -24.33 18.90 -33.19
CA ASP A 49 -23.60 20.01 -32.54
C ASP A 49 -22.18 19.60 -32.19
N LEU A 50 -22.02 18.41 -31.59
CA LEU A 50 -20.71 17.85 -31.21
C LEU A 50 -19.81 17.61 -32.42
N GLU A 51 -20.39 17.22 -33.56
CA GLU A 51 -19.69 17.09 -34.82
C GLU A 51 -19.26 18.46 -35.38
N GLU A 52 -20.13 19.44 -35.38
CA GLU A 52 -19.82 20.80 -35.79
C GLU A 52 -18.72 21.44 -34.91
N MET A 53 -18.73 21.13 -33.64
CA MET A 53 -17.68 21.54 -32.68
C MET A 53 -16.37 20.73 -32.84
N GLY A 54 -16.37 19.67 -33.64
CA GLY A 54 -15.22 18.82 -33.94
C GLY A 54 -14.85 17.80 -32.86
N TYR A 55 -15.73 17.45 -31.95
CA TYR A 55 -15.51 16.43 -30.94
C TYR A 55 -15.78 15.02 -31.40
N ILE A 56 -16.64 14.87 -32.40
CA ILE A 56 -16.92 13.59 -33.06
C ILE A 56 -16.90 13.80 -34.59
N VAL A 57 -16.71 12.72 -35.33
CA VAL A 57 -16.70 12.76 -36.80
C VAL A 57 -17.54 11.63 -37.37
N GLN A 58 -18.07 11.83 -38.55
CA GLN A 58 -18.75 10.79 -39.31
C GLN A 58 -17.79 10.15 -40.34
N PRO A 59 -17.40 8.86 -40.14
CA PRO A 59 -16.42 8.24 -41.04
C PRO A 59 -16.95 8.02 -42.47
N HIS A 60 -18.28 7.78 -42.63
CA HIS A 60 -18.95 7.62 -43.93
C HIS A 60 -20.39 8.12 -43.85
N THR A 61 -20.97 8.51 -44.96
CA THR A 61 -22.30 9.16 -45.08
C THR A 61 -23.48 8.39 -44.44
N SER A 62 -23.37 7.08 -44.27
CA SER A 62 -24.40 6.24 -43.63
C SER A 62 -23.98 5.67 -42.25
N ALA A 63 -22.79 5.99 -41.78
CA ALA A 63 -22.26 5.49 -40.54
C ALA A 63 -22.74 6.33 -39.33
N GLY A 64 -22.61 5.76 -38.14
CA GLY A 64 -22.71 6.49 -36.86
C GLY A 64 -21.58 7.51 -36.74
N ARG A 65 -21.31 7.91 -35.51
CA ARG A 65 -20.22 8.85 -35.18
C ARG A 65 -19.12 8.12 -34.44
N ILE A 66 -17.89 8.56 -34.63
CA ILE A 66 -16.71 8.12 -33.90
C ILE A 66 -16.07 9.34 -33.18
N PRO A 67 -15.41 9.17 -32.06
CA PRO A 67 -14.68 10.23 -31.38
C PRO A 67 -13.55 10.77 -32.24
N SER A 68 -13.34 12.08 -32.27
CA SER A 68 -12.14 12.71 -32.80
C SER A 68 -11.03 12.77 -31.73
N ASP A 69 -9.79 13.10 -32.14
CA ASP A 69 -8.69 13.35 -31.18
C ASP A 69 -9.07 14.42 -30.15
N LYS A 70 -9.80 15.45 -30.57
CA LYS A 70 -10.32 16.51 -29.68
C LYS A 70 -11.35 15.95 -28.70
N GLY A 71 -12.20 15.01 -29.13
CA GLY A 71 -13.17 14.34 -28.27
C GLY A 71 -12.47 13.47 -27.21
N TYR A 72 -11.50 12.68 -27.63
CA TYR A 72 -10.70 11.89 -26.69
C TYR A 72 -9.92 12.76 -25.71
N ARG A 73 -9.36 13.88 -26.16
CA ARG A 73 -8.62 14.79 -25.28
C ARG A 73 -9.52 15.35 -24.17
N LEU A 74 -10.71 15.84 -24.53
CA LEU A 74 -11.67 16.33 -23.53
C LEU A 74 -12.11 15.24 -22.53
N TYR A 75 -12.31 14.02 -23.04
CA TYR A 75 -12.66 12.87 -22.20
C TYR A 75 -11.56 12.53 -21.20
N VAL A 76 -10.31 12.53 -21.65
CA VAL A 76 -9.15 12.29 -20.79
C VAL A 76 -8.97 13.40 -19.74
N ASP A 77 -9.12 14.66 -20.17
CA ASP A 77 -9.02 15.81 -19.25
C ASP A 77 -10.08 15.73 -18.16
N HIS A 78 -11.32 15.38 -18.51
CA HIS A 78 -12.40 15.21 -17.53
C HIS A 78 -12.14 14.06 -16.55
N ILE A 79 -11.63 12.92 -17.02
CA ILE A 79 -11.21 11.82 -16.15
C ILE A 79 -10.09 12.24 -15.21
N LEU A 80 -9.14 13.04 -15.69
CA LEU A 80 -8.03 13.54 -14.88
C LEU A 80 -8.51 14.54 -13.83
N GLU A 81 -9.49 15.39 -14.16
CA GLU A 81 -10.12 16.32 -13.22
C GLU A 81 -10.91 15.59 -12.13
N GLU A 82 -11.75 14.62 -12.49
CA GLU A 82 -12.46 13.77 -11.52
C GLU A 82 -11.49 13.05 -10.57
N LYS A 83 -10.42 12.45 -11.12
CA LYS A 83 -9.41 11.78 -10.31
C LYS A 83 -8.61 12.73 -9.42
N ASN A 84 -8.31 13.93 -9.90
CA ASN A 84 -7.65 14.95 -9.09
C ASN A 84 -8.55 15.43 -7.95
N HIS A 85 -9.86 15.49 -8.16
CA HIS A 85 -10.82 15.86 -7.11
C HIS A 85 -10.91 14.78 -6.02
N GLU A 86 -11.04 13.51 -6.40
CA GLU A 86 -11.03 12.39 -5.45
C GLU A 86 -9.75 12.34 -4.62
N VAL A 87 -8.61 12.63 -5.26
CA VAL A 87 -7.31 12.70 -4.61
C VAL A 87 -7.21 13.92 -3.68
N GLN A 88 -7.79 15.06 -4.07
CA GLN A 88 -7.83 16.25 -3.22
C GLN A 88 -8.73 16.04 -2.00
N GLU A 89 -9.87 15.36 -2.15
CA GLU A 89 -10.74 14.96 -1.03
C GLU A 89 -10.01 14.04 -0.04
N LEU A 90 -9.23 13.07 -0.54
CA LEU A 90 -8.36 12.24 0.29
C LEU A 90 -7.35 13.07 1.08
N LYS A 91 -6.71 14.04 0.41
CA LYS A 91 -5.73 14.94 1.01
C LYS A 91 -6.34 15.79 2.12
N ASP A 92 -7.53 16.35 1.89
CA ASP A 92 -8.25 17.15 2.87
C ASP A 92 -8.68 16.30 4.09
N LEU A 93 -9.11 15.05 3.85
CA LEU A 93 -9.43 14.07 4.89
C LEU A 93 -8.20 13.70 5.75
N MET A 94 -7.03 13.60 5.14
CA MET A 94 -5.76 13.32 5.83
C MET A 94 -5.30 14.50 6.70
N ILE A 95 -5.49 15.73 6.23
CA ILE A 95 -5.12 16.97 6.96
C ILE A 95 -6.01 17.17 8.18
N GLU A 96 -7.33 16.91 8.08
CA GLU A 96 -8.27 17.06 9.20
C GLU A 96 -8.15 16.00 10.29
N ARG A 97 -7.47 14.86 10.03
CA ARG A 97 -7.52 13.66 10.88
C ARG A 97 -6.16 13.01 11.13
N SER A 98 -5.14 13.80 11.43
CA SER A 98 -3.79 13.27 11.76
C SER A 98 -3.77 12.22 12.89
N ASP A 99 -4.82 12.16 13.72
CA ASP A 99 -4.97 11.18 14.81
C ASP A 99 -5.62 9.83 14.40
N LYS A 100 -5.92 9.63 13.09
CA LYS A 100 -6.63 8.43 12.62
C LYS A 100 -6.02 7.81 11.37
N MET A 101 -4.72 7.55 11.39
CA MET A 101 -3.98 6.91 10.29
C MET A 101 -4.70 5.67 9.74
N GLU A 102 -5.21 4.82 10.61
CA GLU A 102 -5.98 3.63 10.24
C GLU A 102 -7.16 3.94 9.30
N GLN A 103 -7.94 4.97 9.60
CA GLN A 103 -9.10 5.34 8.76
C GLN A 103 -8.67 5.85 7.39
N VAL A 104 -7.57 6.58 7.34
CA VAL A 104 -6.98 7.07 6.10
C VAL A 104 -6.53 5.91 5.23
N LEU A 105 -5.76 4.97 5.79
CA LEU A 105 -5.28 3.80 5.05
C LEU A 105 -6.43 2.93 4.54
N LYS A 106 -7.48 2.73 5.36
CA LYS A 106 -8.71 2.05 4.92
C LYS A 106 -9.42 2.77 3.77
N GLN A 107 -9.36 4.10 3.73
CA GLN A 107 -9.93 4.86 2.62
C GLN A 107 -9.07 4.77 1.36
N VAL A 108 -7.75 4.83 1.50
CA VAL A 108 -6.79 4.65 0.41
C VAL A 108 -7.04 3.35 -0.35
N VAL A 109 -7.15 2.21 0.34
CA VAL A 109 -7.40 0.93 -0.35
C VAL A 109 -8.74 0.89 -1.07
N LYS A 110 -9.79 1.53 -0.53
CA LYS A 110 -11.10 1.60 -1.19
C LYS A 110 -11.05 2.40 -2.49
N VAL A 111 -10.42 3.56 -2.44
CA VAL A 111 -10.26 4.44 -3.61
C VAL A 111 -9.40 3.74 -4.67
N LEU A 112 -8.30 3.10 -4.27
CA LEU A 112 -7.47 2.31 -5.18
C LEU A 112 -8.25 1.19 -5.85
N ALA A 113 -9.00 0.41 -5.08
CA ALA A 113 -9.80 -0.69 -5.62
C ALA A 113 -10.89 -0.21 -6.59
N ALA A 114 -11.50 0.94 -6.31
CA ALA A 114 -12.50 1.55 -7.17
C ALA A 114 -11.89 2.08 -8.49
N ASN A 115 -10.72 2.73 -8.41
CA ASN A 115 -10.05 3.32 -9.58
C ASN A 115 -9.39 2.30 -10.49
N THR A 116 -8.86 1.21 -9.93
CA THR A 116 -8.13 0.19 -10.72
C THR A 116 -9.00 -1.00 -11.11
N ASN A 117 -10.12 -1.22 -10.42
CA ASN A 117 -10.94 -2.44 -10.51
C ASN A 117 -10.17 -3.73 -10.18
N TYR A 118 -9.09 -3.64 -9.38
CA TYR A 118 -8.31 -4.76 -8.89
C TYR A 118 -8.45 -4.91 -7.37
N ALA A 119 -7.93 -5.99 -6.83
CA ALA A 119 -7.76 -6.11 -5.38
C ALA A 119 -6.58 -5.25 -4.94
N THR A 120 -6.71 -4.63 -3.78
CA THR A 120 -5.70 -3.70 -3.27
C THR A 120 -5.41 -3.95 -1.81
N MET A 121 -4.20 -3.65 -1.40
CA MET A 121 -3.75 -3.69 -0.02
C MET A 121 -2.94 -2.46 0.33
N VAL A 122 -2.94 -2.09 1.60
CA VAL A 122 -1.98 -1.14 2.19
C VAL A 122 -1.59 -1.64 3.57
N SER A 123 -0.32 -1.61 3.88
CA SER A 123 0.16 -1.89 5.23
C SER A 123 0.09 -0.64 6.11
N ALA A 124 -0.11 -0.81 7.41
CA ALA A 124 0.23 0.25 8.34
C ALA A 124 1.73 0.58 8.22
N PRO A 125 2.11 1.85 8.43
CA PRO A 125 3.51 2.22 8.40
C PRO A 125 4.23 1.66 9.63
N THR A 126 5.37 1.02 9.40
CA THR A 126 6.25 0.47 10.44
C THR A 126 7.64 1.07 10.32
N TYR A 127 8.40 1.02 11.40
CA TYR A 127 9.80 1.41 11.32
C TYR A 127 10.60 0.29 10.65
N HIS A 128 11.08 0.57 9.46
CA HIS A 128 11.97 -0.35 8.77
C HIS A 128 13.36 -0.24 9.39
N ARG A 129 13.89 -1.32 9.92
CA ARG A 129 15.11 -1.42 10.73
C ARG A 129 14.90 -0.83 12.14
N ASN A 130 14.24 -1.62 12.98
CA ASN A 130 14.14 -1.34 14.41
C ASN A 130 15.54 -1.40 15.06
N LYS A 131 16.26 -0.26 15.02
CA LYS A 131 17.56 -0.16 15.66
C LYS A 131 17.39 0.00 17.15
N LEU A 132 18.20 -0.76 17.87
CA LEU A 132 18.25 -0.64 19.33
C LEU A 132 18.83 0.73 19.71
N LYS A 133 18.06 1.52 20.43
CA LYS A 133 18.53 2.80 20.98
C LYS A 133 19.12 2.67 22.38
N PHE A 134 18.54 1.82 23.19
CA PHE A 134 18.94 1.74 24.59
C PHE A 134 18.42 0.47 25.26
N ILE A 135 19.24 -0.13 26.14
CA ILE A 135 18.85 -1.20 27.05
C ILE A 135 19.12 -0.74 28.48
N GLN A 136 18.14 -0.90 29.36
CA GLN A 136 18.29 -0.64 30.79
C GLN A 136 17.89 -1.87 31.60
N LEU A 137 18.84 -2.42 32.36
CA LEU A 137 18.59 -3.43 33.36
C LEU A 137 18.34 -2.74 34.68
N SER A 138 17.32 -3.16 35.41
CA SER A 138 16.98 -2.67 36.74
C SER A 138 16.59 -3.84 37.64
N LYS A 139 17.14 -3.88 38.84
CA LYS A 139 16.82 -4.91 39.83
C LYS A 139 15.40 -4.70 40.36
N VAL A 140 14.57 -5.72 40.26
CA VAL A 140 13.21 -5.74 40.84
C VAL A 140 13.25 -6.36 42.25
N ASN A 141 13.90 -7.52 42.33
CA ASN A 141 14.12 -8.25 43.58
C ASN A 141 15.38 -9.12 43.49
N ALA A 142 15.63 -10.03 44.45
CA ALA A 142 16.82 -10.85 44.49
C ALA A 142 16.95 -11.81 43.26
N THR A 143 15.85 -12.20 42.65
CA THR A 143 15.78 -13.19 41.56
C THR A 143 15.22 -12.66 40.26
N GLN A 144 14.97 -11.36 40.16
CA GLN A 144 14.33 -10.78 38.96
C GLN A 144 14.96 -9.45 38.57
N ILE A 145 15.25 -9.34 37.29
CA ILE A 145 15.74 -8.14 36.62
C ILE A 145 14.68 -7.68 35.60
N LEU A 146 14.28 -6.40 35.71
CA LEU A 146 13.51 -5.73 34.67
C LEU A 146 14.45 -5.26 33.57
N THR A 147 14.23 -5.71 32.34
CA THR A 147 14.90 -5.23 31.15
C THR A 147 13.98 -4.28 30.41
N VAL A 148 14.37 -3.02 30.28
CA VAL A 148 13.69 -2.01 29.46
C VAL A 148 14.47 -1.88 28.16
N ILE A 149 13.81 -2.08 27.04
CA ILE A 149 14.39 -2.05 25.68
C ILE A 149 13.73 -0.89 24.95
N MET A 150 14.52 0.05 24.48
CA MET A 150 14.09 1.16 23.63
C MET A 150 14.65 0.96 22.22
N ILE A 151 13.75 0.95 21.24
CA ILE A 151 14.10 0.87 19.83
C ILE A 151 13.78 2.19 19.12
N GLU A 152 14.20 2.32 17.87
CA GLU A 152 13.91 3.47 17.02
C GLU A 152 12.40 3.75 16.98
N GLY A 153 11.99 5.02 16.83
CA GLY A 153 10.58 5.40 16.95
C GLY A 153 10.10 5.65 18.39
N ASN A 154 11.03 5.67 19.38
CA ASN A 154 10.72 5.84 20.81
C ASN A 154 9.80 4.74 21.37
N ILE A 155 9.81 3.58 20.75
CA ILE A 155 9.06 2.42 21.22
C ILE A 155 9.82 1.85 22.41
N VAL A 156 9.10 1.69 23.53
CA VAL A 156 9.66 1.14 24.78
C VAL A 156 8.93 -0.15 25.12
N ARG A 157 9.70 -1.21 25.32
CA ARG A 157 9.21 -2.51 25.78
C ARG A 157 9.92 -2.90 27.05
N ASN A 158 9.26 -3.68 27.87
CA ASN A 158 9.84 -4.21 29.07
C ASN A 158 9.65 -5.73 29.16
N LYS A 159 10.64 -6.40 29.73
CA LYS A 159 10.59 -7.84 30.03
C LYS A 159 11.24 -8.11 31.36
N VAL A 160 10.59 -8.93 32.17
CA VAL A 160 11.18 -9.41 33.44
C VAL A 160 11.93 -10.70 33.12
N ILE A 161 13.19 -10.77 33.54
CA ILE A 161 14.08 -11.94 33.37
C ILE A 161 14.39 -12.47 34.78
N ASP A 162 14.20 -13.77 34.96
CA ASP A 162 14.57 -14.47 36.16
C ASP A 162 16.08 -14.70 36.20
N VAL A 163 16.72 -14.46 37.34
CA VAL A 163 18.14 -14.67 37.55
C VAL A 163 18.37 -15.65 38.70
N THR A 164 19.38 -16.48 38.56
CA THR A 164 19.73 -17.53 39.54
C THR A 164 20.48 -16.97 40.72
N GLU A 165 21.18 -15.87 40.56
CA GLU A 165 21.98 -15.22 41.58
C GLU A 165 21.58 -13.76 41.76
N GLU A 166 21.64 -13.29 42.99
CA GLU A 166 21.39 -11.89 43.31
C GLU A 166 22.49 -10.98 42.77
N LEU A 167 22.11 -10.01 41.96
CA LEU A 167 23.01 -9.02 41.37
C LEU A 167 23.09 -7.77 42.25
N ASP A 168 24.31 -7.31 42.51
CA ASP A 168 24.52 -6.02 43.13
C ASP A 168 24.37 -4.86 42.12
N GLN A 169 24.24 -3.64 42.61
CA GLN A 169 24.03 -2.48 41.73
C GLN A 169 25.23 -2.20 40.82
N GLU A 170 26.45 -2.49 41.28
CA GLU A 170 27.65 -2.28 40.50
C GLU A 170 27.71 -3.23 39.29
N THR A 171 27.36 -4.49 39.50
CA THR A 171 27.24 -5.49 38.43
C THR A 171 26.17 -5.13 37.41
N VAL A 172 24.98 -4.70 37.86
CA VAL A 172 23.91 -4.23 36.99
C VAL A 172 24.36 -3.03 36.12
N LEU A 173 25.10 -2.08 36.75
CA LEU A 173 25.64 -0.94 36.01
C LEU A 173 26.67 -1.36 34.95
N LYS A 174 27.59 -2.27 35.30
CA LYS A 174 28.59 -2.82 34.35
C LYS A 174 27.93 -3.52 33.16
N LEU A 175 26.91 -4.31 33.41
CA LEU A 175 26.14 -4.99 32.35
C LEU A 175 25.38 -3.99 31.46
N ASN A 176 24.80 -2.95 32.02
CA ASN A 176 24.17 -1.87 31.26
C ASN A 176 25.16 -1.18 30.33
N ILE A 177 26.35 -0.82 30.83
CA ILE A 177 27.40 -0.21 30.01
C ILE A 177 27.85 -1.18 28.90
N LEU A 178 28.11 -2.44 29.25
CA LEU A 178 28.53 -3.46 28.30
C LEU A 178 27.54 -3.66 27.16
N LEU A 179 26.26 -3.89 27.47
CA LEU A 179 25.20 -4.12 26.48
C LEU A 179 25.04 -2.91 25.56
N ASN A 180 24.95 -1.69 26.12
CA ASN A 180 24.77 -0.48 25.32
C ASN A 180 26.01 -0.12 24.49
N SER A 181 27.23 -0.44 24.96
CA SER A 181 28.45 -0.16 24.18
C SER A 181 28.57 -0.99 22.89
N VAL A 182 27.95 -2.17 22.87
CA VAL A 182 28.03 -3.11 21.74
C VAL A 182 26.77 -3.11 20.90
N LEU A 183 25.59 -3.02 21.49
CA LEU A 183 24.30 -3.21 20.82
C LEU A 183 23.60 -1.91 20.40
N ASN A 184 23.96 -0.78 20.98
CA ASN A 184 23.31 0.49 20.63
C ASN A 184 23.54 0.87 19.15
N GLY A 185 22.47 1.23 18.47
CA GLY A 185 22.48 1.61 17.06
C GLY A 185 22.46 0.45 16.07
N LEU A 186 22.46 -0.81 16.55
CA LEU A 186 22.39 -1.99 15.71
C LEU A 186 20.93 -2.43 15.50
N SER A 187 20.65 -2.94 14.30
CA SER A 187 19.45 -3.72 14.02
C SER A 187 19.67 -5.19 14.40
N ILE A 188 18.60 -6.00 14.41
CA ILE A 188 18.71 -7.42 14.75
C ILE A 188 19.61 -8.18 13.77
N GLU A 189 19.57 -7.81 12.47
CA GLU A 189 20.35 -8.45 11.42
C GLU A 189 21.85 -8.13 11.55
N GLU A 190 22.18 -7.00 12.17
CA GLU A 190 23.56 -6.58 12.44
C GLU A 190 24.15 -7.31 13.66
N ILE A 191 23.31 -7.85 14.55
CA ILE A 191 23.74 -8.60 15.75
C ILE A 191 24.14 -10.02 15.34
N ASN A 192 25.43 -10.25 15.19
CA ASN A 192 25.96 -11.54 14.77
C ASN A 192 26.46 -12.41 15.93
N LEU A 193 26.71 -13.69 15.63
CA LEU A 193 27.12 -14.69 16.62
C LEU A 193 28.43 -14.34 17.34
N ALA A 194 29.36 -13.70 16.62
CA ALA A 194 30.65 -13.29 17.19
C ALA A 194 30.49 -12.18 18.24
N MET A 195 29.59 -11.21 17.99
CA MET A 195 29.23 -10.18 18.96
C MET A 195 28.59 -10.78 20.22
N ILE A 196 27.67 -11.74 20.03
CA ILE A 196 26.98 -12.42 21.14
C ILE A 196 28.01 -13.19 21.99
N GLN A 197 28.95 -13.89 21.37
CA GLN A 197 30.00 -14.61 22.08
C GLN A 197 30.90 -13.66 22.84
N ASN A 198 31.34 -12.56 22.22
CA ASN A 198 32.17 -11.56 22.88
C ASN A 198 31.47 -10.93 24.09
N LEU A 199 30.18 -10.58 23.95
CA LEU A 199 29.36 -10.08 25.06
C LEU A 199 29.28 -11.08 26.22
N LYS A 200 29.06 -12.37 25.93
CA LYS A 200 29.01 -13.43 26.93
C LYS A 200 30.35 -13.64 27.62
N GLU A 201 31.47 -13.59 26.89
CA GLU A 201 32.81 -13.69 27.46
C GLU A 201 33.13 -12.51 28.40
N GLN A 202 32.78 -11.28 27.99
CA GLN A 202 32.99 -10.11 28.83
C GLN A 202 32.08 -10.09 30.06
N ALA A 203 30.88 -10.67 29.97
CA ALA A 203 29.96 -10.80 31.13
C ALA A 203 30.40 -11.87 32.14
N GLY A 204 31.28 -12.81 31.74
CA GLY A 204 31.81 -13.85 32.62
C GLY A 204 30.71 -14.73 33.22
N ILE A 205 30.60 -14.75 34.55
CA ILE A 205 29.60 -15.55 35.27
C ILE A 205 28.16 -15.14 34.95
N HIS A 206 27.93 -13.91 34.46
CA HIS A 206 26.60 -13.39 34.07
C HIS A 206 26.25 -13.62 32.58
N SER A 207 26.97 -14.54 31.91
CA SER A 207 26.77 -14.84 30.47
C SER A 207 25.37 -15.36 30.15
N GLU A 208 24.72 -16.08 31.06
CA GLU A 208 23.33 -16.56 30.91
C GLU A 208 22.33 -15.40 30.88
N LEU A 209 22.49 -14.43 31.78
CA LEU A 209 21.67 -13.22 31.80
C LEU A 209 21.81 -12.41 30.52
N VAL A 210 23.06 -12.23 30.05
CA VAL A 210 23.30 -11.55 28.76
C VAL A 210 22.61 -12.29 27.61
N GLY A 211 22.64 -13.62 27.59
CA GLY A 211 21.93 -14.45 26.62
C GLY A 211 20.42 -14.21 26.68
N SER A 212 19.83 -14.16 27.88
CA SER A 212 18.41 -13.91 28.09
C SER A 212 18.01 -12.48 27.67
N VAL A 213 18.86 -11.49 27.92
CA VAL A 213 18.64 -10.11 27.46
C VAL A 213 18.65 -10.02 25.93
N ILE A 214 19.62 -10.66 25.27
CA ILE A 214 19.69 -10.69 23.80
C ILE A 214 18.46 -11.38 23.21
N ALA A 215 18.02 -12.50 23.79
CA ALA A 215 16.79 -13.17 23.39
C ALA A 215 15.55 -12.25 23.57
N ALA A 216 15.50 -11.51 24.67
CA ALA A 216 14.43 -10.52 24.91
C ALA A 216 14.46 -9.39 23.86
N VAL A 217 15.63 -8.90 23.48
CA VAL A 217 15.79 -7.90 22.41
C VAL A 217 15.29 -8.45 21.07
N ALA A 218 15.69 -9.66 20.72
CA ALA A 218 15.24 -10.31 19.51
C ALA A 218 13.71 -10.48 19.49
N GLU A 219 13.11 -10.94 20.58
CA GLU A 219 11.66 -11.09 20.70
C GLU A 219 10.92 -9.76 20.58
N VAL A 220 11.43 -8.69 21.19
CA VAL A 220 10.84 -7.35 21.13
C VAL A 220 10.88 -6.81 19.69
N ILE A 221 11.98 -7.01 18.99
CA ILE A 221 12.12 -6.56 17.61
C ILE A 221 11.22 -7.37 16.67
N HIS A 222 11.15 -8.71 16.84
CA HIS A 222 10.28 -9.58 16.03
C HIS A 222 8.80 -9.46 16.37
N SER A 223 8.40 -9.09 17.59
CA SER A 223 6.98 -8.96 17.96
C SER A 223 6.26 -7.78 17.30
N GLU A 224 6.98 -6.93 16.57
CA GLU A 224 6.42 -5.85 15.75
C GLU A 224 6.13 -6.29 14.32
N ASP A 225 6.46 -7.53 13.93
CA ASP A 225 6.29 -8.05 12.58
C ASP A 225 4.82 -8.38 12.21
N GLU A 226 3.86 -8.24 13.10
CA GLU A 226 2.43 -8.25 12.72
C GLU A 226 2.05 -6.91 12.07
N VAL A 227 2.51 -6.74 10.84
CA VAL A 227 2.15 -5.58 10.03
C VAL A 227 0.64 -5.57 9.80
N GLU A 228 -0.03 -4.56 10.31
CA GLU A 228 -1.46 -4.42 10.10
C GLU A 228 -1.74 -4.09 8.63
N ILE A 229 -2.51 -4.96 7.95
CA ILE A 229 -2.79 -4.83 6.52
C ILE A 229 -4.28 -4.59 6.31
N TYR A 230 -4.58 -3.53 5.56
CA TYR A 230 -5.91 -3.19 5.10
C TYR A 230 -6.06 -3.61 3.64
N THR A 231 -7.16 -4.27 3.32
CA THR A 231 -7.45 -4.78 1.98
C THR A 231 -8.79 -4.28 1.47
N SER A 232 -8.93 -4.15 0.16
CA SER A 232 -10.20 -3.83 -0.50
C SER A 232 -10.24 -4.43 -1.91
N GLY A 233 -11.45 -4.60 -2.44
CA GLY A 233 -11.64 -5.04 -3.82
C GLY A 233 -11.30 -6.50 -4.09
N ALA A 234 -11.17 -7.37 -3.08
CA ALA A 234 -10.92 -8.80 -3.29
C ALA A 234 -11.98 -9.44 -4.22
N THR A 235 -13.23 -9.00 -4.16
CA THR A 235 -14.31 -9.45 -5.04
C THR A 235 -14.14 -9.03 -6.51
N ASN A 236 -13.29 -8.05 -6.83
CA ASN A 236 -12.99 -7.68 -8.21
C ASN A 236 -12.31 -8.80 -8.98
N ILE A 237 -11.65 -9.75 -8.27
CA ILE A 237 -11.03 -10.95 -8.85
C ILE A 237 -12.04 -11.75 -9.68
N PHE A 238 -13.30 -11.85 -9.23
CA PHE A 238 -14.35 -12.59 -9.94
C PHE A 238 -14.75 -12.01 -11.31
N ARG A 239 -14.36 -10.76 -11.62
CA ARG A 239 -14.58 -10.16 -12.93
C ARG A 239 -13.68 -10.74 -14.01
N TYR A 240 -12.64 -11.46 -13.62
CA TYR A 240 -11.63 -12.01 -14.53
C TYR A 240 -11.78 -13.53 -14.62
N PRO A 241 -12.21 -14.07 -15.79
CA PRO A 241 -12.48 -15.51 -15.96
C PRO A 241 -11.30 -16.40 -15.56
N GLU A 242 -10.07 -15.95 -15.81
CA GLU A 242 -8.84 -16.68 -15.47
C GLU A 242 -8.60 -16.83 -13.96
N LEU A 243 -9.24 -15.99 -13.13
CA LEU A 243 -9.13 -16.00 -11.66
C LEU A 243 -10.44 -16.44 -10.98
N SER A 244 -11.51 -16.62 -11.75
CA SER A 244 -12.85 -16.92 -11.22
C SER A 244 -13.14 -18.40 -11.04
N ASP A 245 -12.18 -19.29 -11.38
CA ASP A 245 -12.31 -20.72 -11.08
C ASP A 245 -12.47 -20.94 -9.57
N ASN A 246 -13.49 -21.72 -9.19
CA ASN A 246 -13.94 -21.86 -7.79
C ASN A 246 -12.82 -22.22 -6.80
N GLY A 247 -11.85 -23.06 -7.21
CA GLY A 247 -10.72 -23.42 -6.36
C GLY A 247 -9.76 -22.25 -6.17
N LYS A 248 -9.35 -21.61 -7.25
CA LYS A 248 -8.38 -20.50 -7.25
C LYS A 248 -8.93 -19.26 -6.56
N ALA A 249 -10.18 -18.91 -6.83
CA ALA A 249 -10.83 -17.77 -6.21
C ALA A 249 -10.96 -17.93 -4.69
N SER A 250 -11.26 -19.14 -4.22
CA SER A 250 -11.32 -19.45 -2.80
C SER A 250 -9.96 -19.30 -2.11
N GLU A 251 -8.88 -19.82 -2.73
CA GLU A 251 -7.51 -19.67 -2.20
C GLU A 251 -7.07 -18.21 -2.14
N LEU A 252 -7.39 -17.43 -3.18
CA LEU A 252 -7.07 -16.01 -3.18
C LEU A 252 -7.81 -15.25 -2.08
N ILE A 253 -9.11 -15.50 -1.90
CA ILE A 253 -9.90 -14.87 -0.84
C ILE A 253 -9.35 -15.24 0.54
N SER A 254 -9.03 -16.52 0.77
CA SER A 254 -8.41 -16.98 2.02
C SER A 254 -7.11 -16.22 2.31
N THR A 255 -6.28 -16.01 1.29
CA THR A 255 -5.04 -15.22 1.42
C THR A 255 -5.31 -13.77 1.85
N PHE A 256 -6.39 -13.15 1.34
CA PHE A 256 -6.78 -11.79 1.75
C PHE A 256 -7.37 -11.75 3.18
N GLU A 257 -8.04 -12.81 3.62
CA GLU A 257 -8.64 -12.91 4.95
C GLU A 257 -7.59 -13.22 6.03
N GLU A 258 -6.72 -14.20 5.78
CA GLU A 258 -5.70 -14.64 6.73
C GLU A 258 -4.54 -13.64 6.88
N LYS A 259 -4.28 -12.83 5.86
CA LYS A 259 -3.29 -11.74 5.80
C LYS A 259 -1.82 -12.13 6.07
N GLN A 260 -1.52 -13.31 6.62
CA GLN A 260 -0.16 -13.71 6.95
C GLN A 260 0.77 -13.67 5.73
N GLN A 261 0.34 -14.26 4.61
CA GLN A 261 1.12 -14.26 3.37
C GLN A 261 1.29 -12.84 2.78
N LEU A 262 0.30 -11.95 2.99
CA LEU A 262 0.41 -10.55 2.60
C LEU A 262 1.41 -9.80 3.50
N SER A 263 1.49 -10.13 4.78
CA SER A 263 2.48 -9.59 5.70
C SER A 263 3.90 -9.99 5.28
N ASP A 264 4.11 -11.27 4.93
CA ASP A 264 5.38 -11.74 4.42
C ASP A 264 5.80 -11.00 3.13
N LEU A 265 4.85 -10.74 2.22
CA LEU A 265 5.10 -9.96 1.01
C LEU A 265 5.49 -8.51 1.32
N VAL A 266 4.81 -7.87 2.28
CA VAL A 266 5.12 -6.50 2.73
C VAL A 266 6.53 -6.45 3.29
N ASN A 267 6.89 -7.38 4.18
CA ASN A 267 8.22 -7.45 4.79
C ASN A 267 9.31 -7.64 3.72
N GLN A 268 9.13 -8.57 2.77
CA GLN A 268 10.04 -8.75 1.65
C GLN A 268 10.17 -7.50 0.77
N THR A 269 9.06 -6.79 0.54
CA THR A 269 9.07 -5.54 -0.23
C THR A 269 9.88 -4.46 0.49
N LEU A 270 9.74 -4.35 1.80
CA LEU A 270 10.47 -3.39 2.64
C LEU A 270 11.97 -3.75 2.75
N GLU A 271 12.33 -5.03 2.90
CA GLU A 271 13.72 -5.50 2.95
C GLU A 271 14.48 -5.21 1.65
N ASN A 272 13.84 -5.41 0.50
CA ASN A 272 14.43 -5.15 -0.81
C ASN A 272 14.49 -3.65 -1.19
N SER A 273 14.11 -2.76 -0.27
CA SER A 273 13.94 -1.33 -0.52
C SER A 273 15.24 -0.50 -0.59
N ASP A 274 16.41 -1.09 -0.87
CA ASP A 274 17.58 -0.35 -1.38
C ASP A 274 17.25 0.38 -2.70
N SER A 275 16.16 0.01 -3.37
CA SER A 275 15.52 0.75 -4.45
C SER A 275 14.18 1.32 -3.95
N LYS A 276 14.15 2.60 -3.56
CA LYS A 276 12.92 3.40 -3.44
C LYS A 276 12.16 3.28 -4.75
N GLY A 277 11.23 2.31 -4.86
CA GLY A 277 10.63 2.05 -6.15
C GLY A 277 9.42 1.13 -6.10
N ILE A 278 8.78 1.07 -7.24
CA ILE A 278 7.69 0.14 -7.49
C ILE A 278 8.30 -1.22 -7.86
N GLN A 279 7.82 -2.28 -7.21
CA GLN A 279 8.17 -3.67 -7.52
C GLN A 279 7.00 -4.34 -8.22
N VAL A 280 7.29 -5.17 -9.22
CA VAL A 280 6.28 -5.88 -10.01
C VAL A 280 6.62 -7.36 -10.04
N TYR A 281 5.68 -8.19 -9.60
CA TYR A 281 5.78 -9.64 -9.62
C TYR A 281 4.73 -10.19 -10.59
N ILE A 282 5.14 -10.95 -11.58
CA ILE A 282 4.24 -11.47 -12.62
C ILE A 282 4.19 -13.00 -12.54
N GLY A 283 3.03 -13.53 -12.18
CA GLY A 283 2.79 -14.97 -12.19
C GLY A 283 3.73 -15.74 -11.25
N GLN A 284 4.64 -16.52 -11.80
CA GLN A 284 5.57 -17.37 -11.04
C GLN A 284 6.62 -16.59 -10.22
N GLU A 285 6.79 -15.31 -10.48
CA GLU A 285 7.68 -14.43 -9.71
C GLU A 285 7.09 -14.09 -8.34
N THR A 286 5.77 -14.27 -8.17
CA THR A 286 5.09 -13.96 -6.92
C THR A 286 5.51 -14.94 -5.82
N PRO A 287 5.96 -14.45 -4.65
CA PRO A 287 6.36 -15.31 -3.54
C PRO A 287 5.16 -16.06 -2.93
N ILE A 288 3.95 -15.57 -3.15
CA ILE A 288 2.70 -16.16 -2.63
C ILE A 288 2.19 -17.23 -3.60
N GLN A 289 2.11 -18.47 -3.13
CA GLN A 289 1.71 -19.62 -3.93
C GLN A 289 0.31 -19.48 -4.56
N SER A 290 -0.66 -18.99 -3.81
CA SER A 290 -2.03 -18.77 -4.26
C SER A 290 -2.15 -17.68 -5.34
N MET A 291 -1.14 -16.83 -5.50
CA MET A 291 -1.12 -15.70 -6.45
C MET A 291 -0.33 -15.96 -7.74
N LYS A 292 0.07 -17.20 -8.02
CA LYS A 292 0.85 -17.54 -9.24
C LYS A 292 0.12 -17.29 -10.57
N ASP A 293 -1.18 -17.14 -10.54
CA ASP A 293 -1.99 -16.74 -11.71
C ASP A 293 -2.28 -15.24 -11.75
N CYS A 294 -1.82 -14.51 -10.74
CA CYS A 294 -1.97 -13.06 -10.62
C CYS A 294 -0.68 -12.32 -10.99
N SER A 295 -0.78 -11.02 -11.09
CA SER A 295 0.32 -10.08 -10.96
C SER A 295 0.11 -9.23 -9.72
N VAL A 296 1.21 -8.96 -9.02
CA VAL A 296 1.25 -8.14 -7.82
C VAL A 296 2.18 -6.96 -8.08
N VAL A 297 1.69 -5.75 -7.90
CA VAL A 297 2.48 -4.52 -8.03
C VAL A 297 2.49 -3.84 -6.68
N THR A 298 3.67 -3.63 -6.11
CA THR A 298 3.84 -2.98 -4.81
C THR A 298 4.63 -1.68 -4.95
N ALA A 299 4.36 -0.74 -4.08
CA ALA A 299 5.11 0.50 -3.93
C ALA A 299 5.30 0.81 -2.45
N THR A 300 6.50 1.22 -2.06
CA THR A 300 6.79 1.67 -0.70
C THR A 300 6.49 3.16 -0.58
N TYR A 301 5.77 3.54 0.47
CA TYR A 301 5.57 4.94 0.87
C TYR A 301 6.33 5.23 2.16
N GLU A 302 6.75 6.47 2.35
CA GLU A 302 7.53 6.91 3.51
C GLU A 302 6.86 8.11 4.19
N LEU A 303 6.60 7.99 5.48
CA LEU A 303 6.01 9.06 6.30
C LEU A 303 7.07 9.81 7.12
N GLY A 304 8.34 9.75 6.71
CA GLY A 304 9.47 10.40 7.42
C GLY A 304 9.95 9.61 8.64
N GLU A 305 11.14 9.98 9.14
CA GLU A 305 11.79 9.34 10.30
C GLU A 305 12.02 7.82 10.18
N GLY A 306 12.05 7.29 8.94
CA GLY A 306 12.18 5.86 8.71
C GLY A 306 10.86 5.07 8.84
N LEU A 307 9.74 5.76 8.99
CA LEU A 307 8.41 5.15 9.02
C LEU A 307 7.96 4.84 7.60
N GLN A 308 7.87 3.58 7.23
CA GLN A 308 7.57 3.11 5.88
C GLN A 308 6.41 2.12 5.87
N GLY A 309 5.68 2.10 4.76
CA GLY A 309 4.66 1.10 4.53
C GLY A 309 4.57 0.75 3.04
N THR A 310 3.78 -0.24 2.72
CA THR A 310 3.64 -0.77 1.37
C THR A 310 2.21 -0.63 0.89
N ILE A 311 2.03 -0.17 -0.34
CA ILE A 311 0.77 -0.21 -1.07
C ILE A 311 0.90 -1.29 -2.14
N GLY A 312 -0.11 -2.15 -2.29
CA GLY A 312 -0.11 -3.21 -3.31
C GLY A 312 -1.41 -3.27 -4.10
N ILE A 313 -1.28 -3.63 -5.37
CA ILE A 313 -2.39 -3.90 -6.28
C ILE A 313 -2.21 -5.31 -6.84
N ILE A 314 -3.26 -6.13 -6.72
CA ILE A 314 -3.26 -7.53 -7.13
C ILE A 314 -4.36 -7.72 -8.18
N GLY A 315 -4.00 -8.27 -9.33
CA GLY A 315 -4.93 -8.52 -10.43
C GLY A 315 -4.46 -9.60 -11.38
N PRO A 316 -5.15 -9.81 -12.51
CA PRO A 316 -4.76 -10.80 -13.52
C PRO A 316 -3.43 -10.43 -14.18
N LYS A 317 -2.72 -11.41 -14.75
CA LYS A 317 -1.46 -11.16 -15.50
C LYS A 317 -1.62 -10.14 -16.63
N ARG A 318 -2.82 -9.98 -17.16
CA ARG A 318 -3.17 -8.99 -18.20
C ARG A 318 -3.70 -7.67 -17.65
N MET A 319 -3.29 -7.28 -16.43
CA MET A 319 -3.71 -6.00 -15.83
C MET A 319 -3.20 -4.81 -16.65
N ASP A 320 -3.88 -3.69 -16.51
CA ASP A 320 -3.42 -2.41 -17.07
C ASP A 320 -2.24 -1.87 -16.22
N TYR A 321 -1.03 -2.33 -16.52
CA TYR A 321 0.18 -1.95 -15.80
C TYR A 321 0.45 -0.45 -15.85
N GLU A 322 0.15 0.22 -16.97
CA GLU A 322 0.38 1.66 -17.13
C GLU A 322 -0.46 2.45 -16.14
N ASN A 323 -1.75 2.16 -16.05
CA ASN A 323 -2.66 2.80 -15.11
C ASN A 323 -2.28 2.46 -13.65
N VAL A 324 -1.92 1.21 -13.37
CA VAL A 324 -1.52 0.74 -12.03
C VAL A 324 -0.26 1.47 -11.56
N LEU A 325 0.79 1.50 -12.38
CA LEU A 325 2.06 2.15 -12.05
C LEU A 325 1.88 3.66 -11.83
N LYS A 326 1.11 4.31 -12.71
CA LYS A 326 0.79 5.74 -12.58
C LYS A 326 0.03 6.04 -11.29
N THR A 327 -0.97 5.22 -10.97
CA THR A 327 -1.79 5.40 -9.78
C THR A 327 -0.98 5.20 -8.50
N LEU A 328 -0.15 4.16 -8.43
CA LEU A 328 0.74 3.92 -7.29
C LEU A 328 1.73 5.06 -7.10
N LYS A 329 2.40 5.50 -8.19
CA LYS A 329 3.36 6.60 -8.12
C LYS A 329 2.72 7.90 -7.61
N THR A 330 1.57 8.26 -8.13
CA THR A 330 0.86 9.46 -7.69
C THR A 330 0.49 9.38 -6.20
N LEU A 331 0.02 8.23 -5.74
CA LEU A 331 -0.37 8.03 -4.34
C LEU A 331 0.81 8.07 -3.37
N THR A 332 1.92 7.40 -3.70
CA THR A 332 3.11 7.44 -2.86
C THR A 332 3.67 8.85 -2.75
N GLU A 333 3.77 9.58 -3.86
CA GLU A 333 4.23 10.99 -3.87
C GLU A 333 3.32 11.88 -2.99
N GLN A 334 2.02 11.65 -2.99
CA GLN A 334 1.08 12.41 -2.17
C GLN A 334 1.16 12.08 -0.69
N LEU A 335 1.30 10.81 -0.33
CA LEU A 335 1.51 10.40 1.04
C LEU A 335 2.79 11.02 1.61
N ASP A 336 3.88 11.00 0.83
CA ASP A 336 5.14 11.62 1.22
C ASP A 336 5.02 13.15 1.40
N GLU A 337 4.30 13.84 0.51
CA GLU A 337 4.09 15.29 0.61
C GLU A 337 3.28 15.70 1.82
N ILE A 338 2.21 14.96 2.15
CA ILE A 338 1.31 15.28 3.26
C ILE A 338 2.07 15.22 4.59
N TYR A 339 2.90 14.19 4.76
CA TYR A 339 3.66 14.04 5.99
C TYR A 339 4.77 15.09 6.13
N ASN A 340 5.47 15.40 5.05
CA ASN A 340 6.55 16.40 5.05
C ASN A 340 6.03 17.85 5.23
N ARG A 341 4.78 18.16 4.90
CA ARG A 341 4.15 19.47 5.16
C ARG A 341 3.83 19.70 6.62
N ASN A 342 3.51 18.67 7.39
CA ASN A 342 3.21 18.78 8.82
C ASN A 342 4.45 19.05 9.69
N LYS A 343 5.66 19.09 9.11
CA LYS A 343 6.92 19.43 9.79
C LYS A 343 7.34 20.90 9.65
N LYS A 344 6.60 21.72 8.92
CA LYS A 344 6.81 23.17 8.79
C LYS A 344 5.74 23.94 9.54
#